data_69b53dcf144ad92660f52d03a4ce1312
#
_entry.id   69b53dcf144ad92660f52d03a4ce1312
#
_cell.length_a   1.000
_cell.length_b   1.000
_cell.length_c   1.000
_cell.angle_alpha   90.00
_cell.angle_beta   90.00
_cell.angle_gamma   90.00
#
_symmetry.space_group_name_H-M   'P 1'
#
loop_
_entity.id
_entity.type
_entity.pdbx_description
1 polymer ?
#
loop_
_entity_poly.entity_id
_entity_poly.type
_entity_poly.pdbx_seq_one_letter_code
_entity_poly.pdbx_strand_id
1 'polypeptide(L)'
;MRLQYSLLLLALAGCSSGDTAAPDDTASWRQPGDVIDSILPMAEHERRFREGVPEAAVLQGGESSREKLAARFLEAVASSDTASLRSMLISRSEFAWLVFPSHVYREPPYELDPAIFWMQIGTESSKGMGRVMERHGGRPIAFKGLDCQRDTLQLTDLGMEMWGPCQVRYTIGDSTLTRRLFGSMLEKDGRVKFLSYANDF
;
A
#
# COMPACT_ATOMS: atom_id res chain seq x y z
N MET A 1 -63.34 -22.25 -52.52
CA MET A 1 -62.23 -21.62 -51.86
C MET A 1 -61.76 -22.52 -50.72
N ARG A 2 -60.68 -23.30 -50.93
CA ARG A 2 -60.12 -24.24 -49.92
C ARG A 2 -58.80 -23.65 -49.46
N LEU A 3 -58.73 -23.28 -48.18
CA LEU A 3 -57.51 -22.82 -47.53
C LEU A 3 -56.73 -24.05 -47.04
N GLN A 4 -55.52 -24.26 -47.54
CA GLN A 4 -54.58 -25.25 -47.05
C GLN A 4 -53.72 -24.63 -45.99
N TYR A 5 -53.81 -25.16 -44.78
CA TYR A 5 -52.84 -24.83 -43.71
C TYR A 5 -51.66 -25.80 -43.78
N SER A 6 -50.50 -25.28 -44.12
CA SER A 6 -49.24 -26.02 -44.01
C SER A 6 -48.73 -25.93 -42.58
N LEU A 7 -48.67 -27.06 -41.90
CA LEU A 7 -48.00 -27.20 -40.60
C LEU A 7 -46.50 -27.21 -40.81
N LEU A 8 -45.80 -26.20 -40.29
CA LEU A 8 -44.35 -26.16 -40.21
C LEU A 8 -43.91 -26.81 -38.88
N LEU A 9 -43.31 -27.98 -38.96
CA LEU A 9 -42.64 -28.64 -37.82
C LEU A 9 -41.29 -28.00 -37.61
N LEU A 10 -41.11 -27.22 -36.51
CA LEU A 10 -39.81 -26.78 -36.01
C LEU A 10 -39.16 -27.93 -35.23
N ALA A 11 -38.10 -28.48 -35.79
CA ALA A 11 -37.20 -29.39 -35.04
C ALA A 11 -36.27 -28.54 -34.15
N LEU A 12 -36.48 -28.62 -32.85
CA LEU A 12 -35.56 -28.09 -31.82
C LEU A 12 -34.35 -29.02 -31.74
N ALA A 13 -33.24 -28.64 -32.38
CA ALA A 13 -31.95 -29.25 -32.16
C ALA A 13 -31.43 -28.74 -30.82
N GLY A 14 -31.45 -29.58 -29.79
CA GLY A 14 -30.82 -29.35 -28.50
C GLY A 14 -29.29 -29.33 -28.65
N CYS A 15 -28.66 -28.15 -28.49
CA CYS A 15 -27.22 -28.05 -28.25
C CYS A 15 -26.97 -28.58 -26.83
N SER A 16 -26.46 -29.79 -26.69
CA SER A 16 -25.81 -30.21 -25.46
C SER A 16 -24.45 -29.48 -25.39
N SER A 17 -24.37 -28.47 -24.56
CA SER A 17 -23.10 -27.87 -24.15
C SER A 17 -22.36 -28.90 -23.30
N GLY A 18 -21.52 -29.70 -23.94
CA GLY A 18 -20.48 -30.43 -23.22
C GLY A 18 -19.48 -29.37 -22.74
N ASP A 19 -19.37 -29.22 -21.42
CA ASP A 19 -18.25 -28.56 -20.77
C ASP A 19 -16.98 -29.34 -21.09
N THR A 20 -16.41 -29.11 -22.27
CA THR A 20 -15.02 -29.41 -22.52
C THR A 20 -14.25 -28.29 -21.88
N ALA A 21 -13.70 -28.53 -20.65
CA ALA A 21 -12.68 -27.69 -20.08
C ALA A 21 -11.64 -27.46 -21.20
N ALA A 22 -11.37 -26.18 -21.49
CA ALA A 22 -10.33 -25.83 -22.44
C ALA A 22 -9.04 -26.56 -22.02
N PRO A 23 -8.31 -27.22 -22.94
CA PRO A 23 -7.05 -27.85 -22.58
C PRO A 23 -6.17 -26.79 -21.96
N ASP A 24 -5.59 -27.12 -20.80
CA ASP A 24 -4.65 -26.27 -20.09
C ASP A 24 -3.42 -26.04 -21.00
N ASP A 25 -3.45 -24.93 -21.74
CA ASP A 25 -2.42 -24.58 -22.73
C ASP A 25 -1.04 -24.36 -22.09
N THR A 26 -0.98 -24.34 -20.74
CA THR A 26 0.26 -24.25 -19.98
C THR A 26 1.08 -25.56 -20.00
N ALA A 27 0.48 -26.67 -20.40
CA ALA A 27 1.18 -27.96 -20.48
C ALA A 27 2.21 -28.02 -21.60
N SER A 28 2.08 -27.20 -22.65
CA SER A 28 2.94 -27.24 -23.83
C SER A 28 4.34 -26.62 -23.65
N TRP A 29 4.54 -25.82 -22.60
CA TRP A 29 5.85 -25.16 -22.33
C TRP A 29 6.64 -25.84 -21.21
N ARG A 30 6.06 -26.85 -20.58
CA ARG A 30 6.72 -27.58 -19.48
C ARG A 30 7.77 -28.53 -20.05
N GLN A 31 9.01 -28.38 -19.58
CA GLN A 31 10.07 -29.33 -19.86
C GLN A 31 10.21 -30.36 -18.74
N PRO A 32 10.67 -31.59 -19.04
CA PRO A 32 11.00 -32.57 -17.99
C PRO A 32 12.06 -31.98 -17.04
N GLY A 33 11.69 -31.81 -15.77
CA GLY A 33 12.55 -31.19 -14.74
C GLY A 33 12.17 -29.78 -14.32
N ASP A 34 11.18 -29.16 -14.96
CA ASP A 34 10.64 -27.86 -14.50
C ASP A 34 10.06 -27.98 -13.09
N VAL A 35 10.57 -27.17 -12.18
CA VAL A 35 10.00 -27.01 -10.85
C VAL A 35 8.91 -25.97 -10.94
N ILE A 36 7.66 -26.39 -10.78
CA ILE A 36 6.54 -25.46 -10.64
C ILE A 36 6.56 -24.95 -9.21
N ASP A 37 6.89 -23.67 -9.04
CA ASP A 37 6.70 -23.01 -7.76
C ASP A 37 5.20 -23.01 -7.42
N SER A 38 4.83 -23.81 -6.42
CA SER A 38 3.49 -23.76 -5.88
C SER A 38 3.27 -22.40 -5.22
N ILE A 39 2.11 -21.81 -5.45
CA ILE A 39 1.69 -20.59 -4.74
C ILE A 39 1.72 -20.91 -3.25
N LEU A 40 2.59 -20.22 -2.52
CA LEU A 40 2.69 -20.40 -1.08
C LEU A 40 1.47 -19.80 -0.37
N PRO A 41 0.95 -20.46 0.66
CA PRO A 41 -0.08 -19.84 1.49
C PRO A 41 0.42 -18.54 2.12
N MET A 42 -0.46 -17.55 2.31
CA MET A 42 -0.12 -16.26 2.92
C MET A 42 0.59 -16.40 4.28
N ALA A 43 0.16 -17.36 5.11
CA ALA A 43 0.80 -17.65 6.39
C ALA A 43 2.30 -18.01 6.24
N GLU A 44 2.69 -18.69 5.17
CA GLU A 44 4.09 -19.03 4.90
C GLU A 44 4.87 -17.81 4.38
N HIS A 45 4.25 -16.94 3.57
CA HIS A 45 4.85 -15.66 3.19
C HIS A 45 5.14 -14.78 4.42
N GLU A 46 4.18 -14.68 5.33
CA GLU A 46 4.35 -13.94 6.59
C GLU A 46 5.44 -14.53 7.46
N ARG A 47 5.45 -15.86 7.63
CA ARG A 47 6.48 -16.54 8.43
C ARG A 47 7.88 -16.24 7.89
N ARG A 48 8.08 -16.37 6.59
CA ARG A 48 9.37 -16.08 5.92
C ARG A 48 9.75 -14.62 6.06
N PHE A 49 8.81 -13.71 5.88
CA PHE A 49 9.06 -12.28 6.01
C PHE A 49 9.48 -11.88 7.43
N ARG A 50 8.92 -12.56 8.45
CA ARG A 50 9.22 -12.35 9.88
C ARG A 50 10.51 -13.01 10.34
N GLU A 51 11.08 -13.88 9.56
CA GLU A 51 12.32 -14.60 9.93
C GLU A 51 13.46 -13.60 10.19
N GLY A 52 14.04 -13.65 11.40
CA GLY A 52 15.06 -12.70 11.86
C GLY A 52 14.58 -11.27 12.12
N VAL A 53 13.26 -11.02 12.05
CA VAL A 53 12.68 -9.70 12.36
C VAL A 53 12.15 -9.70 13.79
N PRO A 54 12.63 -8.81 14.68
CA PRO A 54 12.13 -8.72 16.05
C PRO A 54 10.63 -8.42 16.06
N GLU A 55 9.92 -8.99 17.03
CA GLU A 55 8.50 -8.68 17.22
C GLU A 55 8.30 -7.24 17.68
N ALA A 56 7.28 -6.59 17.16
CA ALA A 56 6.85 -5.25 17.56
C ALA A 56 5.39 -5.28 18.01
N ALA A 57 5.14 -4.84 19.24
CA ALA A 57 3.80 -4.70 19.81
C ALA A 57 3.26 -3.26 19.75
N VAL A 58 4.17 -2.28 19.61
CA VAL A 58 3.85 -0.85 19.60
C VAL A 58 4.67 -0.12 18.52
N LEU A 59 4.21 1.05 18.11
CA LEU A 59 5.01 1.96 17.29
C LEU A 59 6.15 2.55 18.13
N GLN A 60 7.38 2.35 17.69
CA GLN A 60 8.59 2.82 18.35
C GLN A 60 8.95 4.22 17.89
N GLY A 61 9.06 5.18 18.78
CA GLY A 61 9.33 6.57 18.42
C GLY A 61 8.11 7.26 17.80
N GLY A 62 8.32 8.02 16.70
CA GLY A 62 7.26 8.81 16.10
C GLY A 62 6.87 10.04 16.94
N GLU A 63 5.71 10.62 16.66
CA GLU A 63 5.20 11.80 17.35
C GLU A 63 3.86 11.53 18.03
N SER A 64 3.45 12.45 18.93
CA SER A 64 2.20 12.34 19.68
C SER A 64 0.98 12.86 18.91
N SER A 65 1.16 13.46 17.75
CA SER A 65 0.07 13.86 16.84
C SER A 65 0.58 13.95 15.40
N ARG A 66 -0.35 13.93 14.46
CA ARG A 66 -0.09 14.04 13.02
C ARG A 66 0.53 15.39 12.66
N GLU A 67 0.06 16.47 13.29
CA GLU A 67 0.57 17.82 13.08
C GLU A 67 2.03 17.94 13.55
N LYS A 68 2.37 17.35 14.70
CA LYS A 68 3.76 17.33 15.20
C LYS A 68 4.65 16.52 14.28
N LEU A 69 4.17 15.38 13.77
CA LEU A 69 4.91 14.57 12.82
C LEU A 69 5.17 15.34 11.51
N ALA A 70 4.15 16.03 10.98
CA ALA A 70 4.28 16.84 9.77
C ALA A 70 5.20 18.05 9.98
N ALA A 71 5.14 18.71 11.13
CA ALA A 71 6.05 19.82 11.46
C ALA A 71 7.50 19.34 11.54
N ARG A 72 7.75 18.24 12.27
CA ARG A 72 9.09 17.63 12.37
C ARG A 72 9.62 17.16 11.02
N PHE A 73 8.77 16.65 10.14
CA PHE A 73 9.13 16.30 8.78
C PHE A 73 9.68 17.53 8.03
N LEU A 74 8.97 18.66 8.10
CA LEU A 74 9.42 19.91 7.44
C LEU A 74 10.71 20.47 8.05
N GLU A 75 10.91 20.36 9.36
CA GLU A 75 12.16 20.75 10.04
C GLU A 75 13.34 19.89 9.56
N ALA A 76 13.12 18.56 9.44
CA ALA A 76 14.13 17.65 8.93
C ALA A 76 14.45 17.91 7.44
N VAL A 77 13.47 18.27 6.62
CA VAL A 77 13.67 18.70 5.23
C VAL A 77 14.46 20.00 5.18
N ALA A 78 14.09 21.00 5.99
CA ALA A 78 14.76 22.30 6.05
C ALA A 78 16.22 22.19 6.49
N SER A 79 16.54 21.26 7.38
CA SER A 79 17.92 21.00 7.85
C SER A 79 18.66 19.95 7.03
N SER A 80 18.02 19.36 6.01
CA SER A 80 18.54 18.21 5.25
C SER A 80 18.90 17.00 6.10
N ASP A 81 18.17 16.80 7.22
CA ASP A 81 18.41 15.71 8.16
C ASP A 81 17.69 14.41 7.70
N THR A 82 18.38 13.67 6.85
CA THR A 82 17.87 12.38 6.34
C THR A 82 17.78 11.30 7.40
N ALA A 83 18.52 11.39 8.50
CA ALA A 83 18.45 10.43 9.60
C ALA A 83 17.12 10.61 10.36
N SER A 84 16.75 11.84 10.69
CA SER A 84 15.44 12.14 11.27
C SER A 84 14.29 11.71 10.33
N LEU A 85 14.39 11.98 9.03
CA LEU A 85 13.40 11.53 8.07
C LEU A 85 13.21 10.00 8.10
N ARG A 86 14.30 9.24 8.13
CA ARG A 86 14.22 7.77 8.23
C ARG A 86 13.59 7.29 9.54
N SER A 87 13.89 7.96 10.65
CA SER A 87 13.36 7.59 11.97
C SER A 87 11.86 7.77 12.11
N MET A 88 11.26 8.65 11.32
CA MET A 88 9.82 8.91 11.29
C MET A 88 9.02 7.89 10.48
N LEU A 89 9.68 7.07 9.65
CA LEU A 89 9.04 5.96 8.94
C LEU A 89 8.83 4.76 9.88
N ILE A 90 7.84 3.94 9.57
CA ILE A 90 7.72 2.62 10.19
C ILE A 90 8.95 1.77 9.90
N SER A 91 9.36 0.96 10.87
CA SER A 91 10.39 -0.06 10.70
C SER A 91 9.84 -1.32 10.03
N ARG A 92 10.74 -2.18 9.53
CA ARG A 92 10.35 -3.51 9.02
C ARG A 92 9.64 -4.35 10.08
N SER A 93 10.05 -4.21 11.33
CA SER A 93 9.45 -4.89 12.48
C SER A 93 7.99 -4.43 12.68
N GLU A 94 7.77 -3.11 12.74
CA GLU A 94 6.41 -2.55 12.86
C GLU A 94 5.53 -2.91 11.68
N PHE A 95 6.07 -2.91 10.45
CA PHE A 95 5.35 -3.36 9.28
C PHE A 95 4.94 -4.83 9.39
N ALA A 96 5.89 -5.72 9.71
CA ALA A 96 5.67 -7.17 9.76
C ALA A 96 4.66 -7.59 10.83
N TRP A 97 4.65 -6.90 11.97
CA TRP A 97 3.90 -7.34 13.14
C TRP A 97 2.65 -6.51 13.43
N LEU A 98 2.61 -5.25 13.00
CA LEU A 98 1.48 -4.35 13.29
C LEU A 98 0.67 -3.99 12.04
N VAL A 99 1.33 -3.72 10.91
CA VAL A 99 0.65 -3.16 9.74
C VAL A 99 0.14 -4.26 8.81
N PHE A 100 1.03 -5.12 8.34
CA PHE A 100 0.68 -6.10 7.32
C PHE A 100 -0.42 -7.08 7.75
N PRO A 101 -0.44 -7.60 9.00
CA PRO A 101 -1.49 -8.54 9.44
C PRO A 101 -2.92 -8.00 9.35
N SER A 102 -3.06 -6.67 9.38
CA SER A 102 -4.36 -5.97 9.31
C SER A 102 -4.60 -5.28 7.97
N HIS A 103 -3.65 -5.36 7.04
CA HIS A 103 -3.74 -4.65 5.77
C HIS A 103 -4.59 -5.43 4.77
N VAL A 104 -5.44 -4.71 4.01
CA VAL A 104 -6.32 -5.31 2.99
C VAL A 104 -5.56 -6.14 1.95
N TYR A 105 -4.30 -5.82 1.66
CA TYR A 105 -3.47 -6.58 0.72
C TYR A 105 -3.07 -7.96 1.20
N ARG A 106 -3.28 -8.29 2.46
CA ARG A 106 -3.13 -9.63 2.99
C ARG A 106 -4.23 -10.58 2.53
N GLU A 107 -5.43 -10.05 2.32
CA GLU A 107 -6.65 -10.82 2.06
C GLU A 107 -6.95 -10.93 0.55
N PRO A 108 -7.74 -11.96 0.12
CA PRO A 108 -8.25 -12.02 -1.24
C PRO A 108 -9.03 -10.73 -1.61
N PRO A 109 -8.97 -10.30 -2.85
CA PRO A 109 -8.32 -10.94 -4.00
C PRO A 109 -6.82 -10.57 -4.17
N TYR A 110 -6.24 -9.83 -3.23
CA TYR A 110 -4.89 -9.27 -3.40
C TYR A 110 -3.78 -10.27 -3.04
N GLU A 111 -3.85 -10.88 -1.85
CA GLU A 111 -2.87 -11.85 -1.32
C GLU A 111 -1.42 -11.49 -1.69
N LEU A 112 -1.07 -10.21 -1.49
CA LEU A 112 0.24 -9.67 -1.85
C LEU A 112 1.31 -10.14 -0.87
N ASP A 113 2.42 -10.67 -1.42
CA ASP A 113 3.58 -11.05 -0.61
C ASP A 113 4.09 -9.86 0.22
N PRO A 114 4.22 -9.99 1.57
CA PRO A 114 4.68 -8.92 2.44
C PRO A 114 6.08 -8.39 2.08
N ALA A 115 6.97 -9.21 1.53
CA ALA A 115 8.28 -8.76 1.10
C ALA A 115 8.19 -7.83 -0.12
N ILE A 116 7.31 -8.17 -1.07
CA ILE A 116 7.05 -7.33 -2.24
C ILE A 116 6.42 -5.99 -1.81
N PHE A 117 5.42 -6.03 -0.92
CA PHE A 117 4.77 -4.83 -0.44
C PHE A 117 5.72 -3.93 0.33
N TRP A 118 6.56 -4.49 1.21
CA TRP A 118 7.59 -3.75 1.92
C TRP A 118 8.60 -3.09 0.98
N MET A 119 9.03 -3.82 -0.05
CA MET A 119 9.92 -3.28 -1.08
C MET A 119 9.28 -2.12 -1.84
N GLN A 120 8.00 -2.21 -2.18
CA GLN A 120 7.25 -1.13 -2.85
C GLN A 120 7.17 0.11 -1.96
N ILE A 121 6.79 -0.04 -0.68
CA ILE A 121 6.76 1.04 0.30
C ILE A 121 8.13 1.74 0.39
N GLY A 122 9.21 0.97 0.49
CA GLY A 122 10.58 1.49 0.57
C GLY A 122 11.01 2.25 -0.69
N THR A 123 10.66 1.69 -1.84
CA THR A 123 10.97 2.31 -3.15
C THR A 123 10.24 3.64 -3.31
N GLU A 124 8.94 3.67 -3.06
CA GLU A 124 8.14 4.89 -3.17
C GLU A 124 8.51 5.93 -2.11
N SER A 125 8.89 5.50 -0.89
CA SER A 125 9.41 6.40 0.14
C SER A 125 10.73 7.04 -0.29
N SER A 126 11.64 6.26 -0.87
CA SER A 126 12.93 6.78 -1.33
C SER A 126 12.77 7.79 -2.47
N LYS A 127 11.92 7.49 -3.45
CA LYS A 127 11.59 8.42 -4.54
C LYS A 127 10.93 9.69 -4.03
N GLY A 128 9.92 9.54 -3.16
CA GLY A 128 9.18 10.69 -2.61
C GLY A 128 10.07 11.60 -1.76
N MET A 129 10.90 11.03 -0.90
CA MET A 129 11.89 11.78 -0.12
C MET A 129 12.87 12.51 -1.05
N GLY A 130 13.38 11.84 -2.08
CA GLY A 130 14.28 12.46 -3.07
C GLY A 130 13.67 13.70 -3.71
N ARG A 131 12.42 13.61 -4.18
CA ARG A 131 11.70 14.75 -4.79
C ARG A 131 11.53 15.93 -3.81
N VAL A 132 11.15 15.65 -2.57
CA VAL A 132 10.97 16.71 -1.55
C VAL A 132 12.32 17.36 -1.21
N MET A 133 13.39 16.57 -1.04
CA MET A 133 14.73 17.07 -0.74
C MET A 133 15.30 17.89 -1.89
N GLU A 134 15.13 17.47 -3.13
CA GLU A 134 15.56 18.22 -4.30
C GLU A 134 14.92 19.60 -4.38
N ARG A 135 13.61 19.69 -4.08
CA ARG A 135 12.86 20.95 -4.18
C ARG A 135 13.01 21.86 -2.97
N HIS A 136 13.10 21.30 -1.79
CA HIS A 136 12.94 22.02 -0.53
C HIS A 136 14.09 21.81 0.46
N GLY A 137 14.96 20.84 0.25
CA GLY A 137 16.06 20.53 1.16
C GLY A 137 16.96 21.74 1.42
N GLY A 138 17.29 21.98 2.69
CA GLY A 138 18.15 23.08 3.12
C GLY A 138 17.51 24.48 3.05
N ARG A 139 16.20 24.57 2.76
CA ARG A 139 15.47 25.86 2.71
C ARG A 139 14.66 26.06 3.98
N PRO A 140 14.58 27.28 4.53
CA PRO A 140 13.68 27.57 5.64
C PRO A 140 12.23 27.31 5.24
N ILE A 141 11.58 26.41 5.97
CA ILE A 141 10.19 26.01 5.76
C ILE A 141 9.47 26.15 7.10
N ALA A 142 8.26 26.74 7.09
CA ALA A 142 7.44 26.81 8.29
C ALA A 142 6.11 26.08 8.08
N PHE A 143 5.82 25.14 8.97
CA PHE A 143 4.54 24.44 9.02
C PHE A 143 3.40 25.40 9.35
N LYS A 144 2.27 25.27 8.65
CA LYS A 144 1.05 26.10 8.83
C LYS A 144 -0.21 25.30 9.09
N GLY A 145 -0.22 24.02 8.74
CA GLY A 145 -1.37 23.16 8.98
C GLY A 145 -1.32 21.86 8.19
N LEU A 146 -2.18 20.97 8.59
CA LEU A 146 -2.33 19.63 8.01
C LEU A 146 -3.81 19.33 7.84
N ASP A 147 -4.18 18.77 6.71
CA ASP A 147 -5.50 18.22 6.44
C ASP A 147 -5.33 16.80 5.90
N CYS A 148 -5.87 15.81 6.62
CA CYS A 148 -5.77 14.39 6.28
C CYS A 148 -7.15 13.75 6.26
N GLN A 149 -7.37 12.89 5.29
CA GLN A 149 -8.53 12.00 5.29
C GLN A 149 -8.22 10.76 6.12
N ARG A 150 -9.21 10.25 6.86
CA ARG A 150 -9.10 8.95 7.50
C ARG A 150 -9.34 7.87 6.44
N ASP A 151 -8.38 7.00 6.27
CA ASP A 151 -8.54 5.83 5.40
C ASP A 151 -9.17 4.69 6.21
N THR A 152 -10.40 4.34 5.86
CA THR A 152 -11.17 3.27 6.52
C THR A 152 -11.13 1.95 5.76
N LEU A 153 -10.44 1.89 4.62
CA LEU A 153 -10.45 0.73 3.73
C LEU A 153 -9.18 -0.13 3.83
N GLN A 154 -8.07 0.46 4.24
CA GLN A 154 -6.77 -0.19 4.16
C GLN A 154 -6.42 -1.04 5.39
N LEU A 155 -6.96 -0.72 6.57
CA LEU A 155 -6.70 -1.45 7.81
C LEU A 155 -8.01 -1.95 8.40
N THR A 156 -8.07 -3.22 8.73
CA THR A 156 -9.29 -3.89 9.18
C THR A 156 -9.38 -4.04 10.68
N ASP A 157 -8.26 -4.04 11.42
CA ASP A 157 -8.26 -4.31 12.86
C ASP A 157 -6.98 -3.83 13.59
N LEU A 158 -6.82 -4.19 14.87
CA LEU A 158 -5.67 -3.94 15.78
C LEU A 158 -5.60 -2.51 16.39
N GLY A 159 -6.66 -1.72 16.38
CA GLY A 159 -6.67 -0.40 16.97
C GLY A 159 -5.65 0.56 16.35
N MET A 160 -5.30 0.32 15.09
CA MET A 160 -4.45 1.21 14.30
C MET A 160 -5.33 1.98 13.31
N GLU A 161 -5.04 3.26 13.14
CA GLU A 161 -5.69 4.11 12.17
C GLU A 161 -4.72 4.53 11.07
N MET A 162 -5.21 4.60 9.83
CA MET A 162 -4.47 5.13 8.70
C MET A 162 -5.07 6.46 8.27
N TRP A 163 -4.21 7.43 8.01
CA TRP A 163 -4.57 8.79 7.59
C TRP A 163 -3.84 9.14 6.30
N GLY A 164 -4.60 9.40 5.26
CA GLY A 164 -4.11 9.78 3.94
C GLY A 164 -5.21 9.72 2.88
N PRO A 165 -5.09 10.49 1.79
CA PRO A 165 -4.00 11.45 1.52
C PRO A 165 -4.02 12.66 2.46
N CYS A 166 -2.82 13.21 2.74
CA CYS A 166 -2.65 14.38 3.57
C CYS A 166 -2.17 15.58 2.75
N GLN A 167 -2.79 16.74 2.98
CA GLN A 167 -2.36 18.02 2.42
C GLN A 167 -1.65 18.84 3.50
N VAL A 168 -0.39 19.18 3.25
CA VAL A 168 0.42 20.00 4.14
C VAL A 168 0.41 21.43 3.66
N ARG A 169 0.03 22.36 4.52
CA ARG A 169 0.15 23.81 4.29
C ARG A 169 1.42 24.32 4.98
N TYR A 170 2.27 24.98 4.22
CA TYR A 170 3.57 25.47 4.69
C TYR A 170 3.99 26.73 3.95
N THR A 171 4.97 27.45 4.51
CA THR A 171 5.56 28.64 3.86
C THR A 171 7.02 28.41 3.52
N ILE A 172 7.43 28.90 2.34
CA ILE A 172 8.84 29.02 1.90
C ILE A 172 9.02 30.46 1.38
N GLY A 173 9.89 31.24 2.03
CA GLY A 173 9.97 32.67 1.79
C GLY A 173 8.61 33.31 1.99
N ASP A 174 8.18 34.14 1.03
CA ASP A 174 6.89 34.84 1.09
C ASP A 174 5.69 34.01 0.54
N SER A 175 5.95 32.78 0.10
CA SER A 175 4.93 31.95 -0.53
C SER A 175 4.32 30.96 0.46
N THR A 176 2.99 30.89 0.50
CA THR A 176 2.24 29.83 1.18
C THR A 176 1.79 28.80 0.17
N LEU A 177 2.13 27.53 0.43
CA LEU A 177 1.84 26.40 -0.44
C LEU A 177 1.03 25.34 0.30
N THR A 178 0.21 24.60 -0.44
CA THR A 178 -0.47 23.40 0.04
C THR A 178 -0.16 22.27 -0.91
N ARG A 179 0.47 21.18 -0.42
CA ARG A 179 0.94 20.06 -1.23
C ARG A 179 0.88 18.76 -0.44
N ARG A 180 0.79 17.66 -1.17
CA ARG A 180 1.00 16.32 -0.64
C ARG A 180 2.51 16.02 -0.64
N LEU A 181 3.15 16.10 0.53
CA LEU A 181 4.60 15.94 0.68
C LEU A 181 5.02 14.52 1.06
N PHE A 182 4.09 13.71 1.51
CA PHE A 182 4.30 12.33 1.95
C PHE A 182 3.03 11.49 1.67
N GLY A 183 3.14 10.19 1.89
CA GLY A 183 2.04 9.24 1.76
C GLY A 183 1.12 9.24 2.98
N SER A 184 0.80 8.02 3.46
CA SER A 184 -0.09 7.87 4.62
C SER A 184 0.67 7.92 5.93
N MET A 185 -0.01 8.31 6.99
CA MET A 185 0.40 8.21 8.38
C MET A 185 -0.35 7.07 9.05
N LEU A 186 0.30 6.42 10.01
CA LEU A 186 -0.27 5.41 10.89
C LEU A 186 -0.30 5.95 12.30
N GLU A 187 -1.43 5.77 12.97
CA GLU A 187 -1.64 6.16 14.36
C GLU A 187 -2.06 4.95 15.20
N LYS A 188 -1.35 4.70 16.28
CA LYS A 188 -1.64 3.64 17.25
C LYS A 188 -1.21 4.05 18.64
N ASP A 189 -2.10 3.89 19.63
CA ASP A 189 -1.84 4.16 21.05
C ASP A 189 -1.19 5.54 21.30
N GLY A 190 -1.68 6.59 20.60
CA GLY A 190 -1.17 7.95 20.71
C GLY A 190 0.22 8.18 20.10
N ARG A 191 0.67 7.28 19.24
CA ARG A 191 1.89 7.43 18.45
C ARG A 191 1.57 7.47 16.97
N VAL A 192 2.24 8.37 16.25
CA VAL A 192 2.05 8.57 14.82
C VAL A 192 3.38 8.44 14.09
N LYS A 193 3.40 7.66 13.01
CA LYS A 193 4.55 7.49 12.10
C LYS A 193 4.10 7.52 10.65
N PHE A 194 5.01 7.78 9.74
CA PHE A 194 4.71 7.65 8.32
C PHE A 194 4.77 6.18 7.88
N LEU A 195 3.78 5.76 7.11
CA LEU A 195 3.87 4.50 6.38
C LEU A 195 4.86 4.65 5.21
N SER A 196 4.76 5.75 4.48
CA SER A 196 5.64 6.03 3.34
C SER A 196 5.77 7.53 3.07
N TYR A 197 6.80 7.89 2.30
CA TYR A 197 6.97 9.23 1.74
C TYR A 197 6.49 9.34 0.29
N ALA A 198 5.65 8.40 -0.16
CA ALA A 198 5.03 8.49 -1.48
C ALA A 198 4.30 9.83 -1.65
N ASN A 199 4.60 10.54 -2.71
CA ASN A 199 3.99 11.82 -3.07
C ASN A 199 3.93 11.97 -4.58
N ASP A 200 3.25 13.00 -5.04
CA ASP A 200 2.96 13.33 -6.44
C ASP A 200 3.61 14.66 -6.87
N PHE A 201 4.76 14.94 -6.33
CA PHE A 201 5.56 16.14 -6.62
C PHE A 201 6.09 16.17 -8.04
#